data_2274388def6f023fe229d187438dd89f
#
_entry.id   2274388def6f023fe229d187438dd89f
#
_cell.length_a   1.000
_cell.length_b   1.000
_cell.length_c   1.000
_cell.angle_alpha   90.00
_cell.angle_beta   90.00
_cell.angle_gamma   90.00
#
_symmetry.space_group_name_H-M   'P 1'
#
loop_
_entity.id
_entity.type
_entity.pdbx_description
1 polymer ?
#
loop_
_entity_poly.entity_id
_entity_poly.type
_entity_poly.pdbx_seq_one_letter_code
_entity_poly.pdbx_strand_id
1 'polypeptide(L)'
;MRSQGELEQIPQEVVKQISELETRIMTDIVERIRKNGFSSASSDWQITRLQQLGESDQNIQKMIRQALGDIDVSLDKIFSDTVYEEYYGHARSYKLFGREQIPFEQNTQLQELIGGIRQQTGDTFRNMTNSMGFAIKDPVSGKITYSPLMKFYQDTLDAAMWDLLSGGFDFNTILNRTVSRMTTSGIRWIDYDSGNRNRVDVAARRAILTGFGQIQGKINEQVAQELETDRYEVSAHVGARPDHQKWQGRVWTMEQLRDICGLGDIDGLHGINCYHDYQAFPPGSIRTYTDEQLEQMMREENTPKSYGEKKYTTYEALQKQRYMERCMRKTRQEIKLLKSGEAPEQEIILKKAKYQGQLQKYSEFSKAMGLPEQMKRVYQDGLRGKFTPTKTELKKMESPILKNAAGKDIIEVKRVTLTGNPNSVTQLTGKKGGIERNYYDENGRQYKQISNNDHGNAKRHPYGNKGEHAHDYVYKDDKLIDRPARELTENERKENLDIL
;
A
#
# COMPACT_ATOMS: atom_id res chain seq x y z
N MET A 1 0.31 -32.62 -5.57
CA MET A 1 0.79 -31.44 -4.79
C MET A 1 0.65 -30.17 -5.62
N ARG A 2 0.20 -29.10 -5.02
CA ARG A 2 0.10 -27.79 -5.66
C ARG A 2 1.44 -27.06 -5.69
N SER A 3 1.68 -26.34 -6.77
CA SER A 3 2.84 -25.47 -6.87
C SER A 3 2.69 -24.23 -5.99
N GLN A 4 3.81 -23.58 -5.65
CA GLN A 4 3.80 -22.28 -4.94
C GLN A 4 2.88 -21.26 -5.64
N GLY A 5 2.92 -21.21 -6.98
CA GLY A 5 2.11 -20.26 -7.76
C GLY A 5 0.60 -20.50 -7.62
N GLU A 6 0.17 -21.76 -7.56
CA GLU A 6 -1.23 -22.12 -7.34
C GLU A 6 -1.67 -21.78 -5.91
N LEU A 7 -0.87 -22.09 -4.90
CA LEU A 7 -1.15 -21.71 -3.51
C LEU A 7 -1.24 -20.19 -3.31
N GLU A 8 -0.40 -19.42 -3.98
CA GLU A 8 -0.46 -17.96 -3.94
C GLU A 8 -1.73 -17.38 -4.57
N GLN A 9 -2.38 -18.10 -5.47
CA GLN A 9 -3.60 -17.63 -6.15
C GLN A 9 -4.86 -17.84 -5.31
N ILE A 10 -4.89 -18.84 -4.45
CA ILE A 10 -6.06 -19.20 -3.64
C ILE A 10 -6.67 -17.99 -2.89
N PRO A 11 -5.91 -17.18 -2.14
CA PRO A 11 -6.48 -16.06 -1.37
C PRO A 11 -6.68 -14.77 -2.19
N GLN A 12 -6.31 -14.72 -3.48
CA GLN A 12 -6.19 -13.46 -4.21
C GLN A 12 -7.50 -12.67 -4.29
N GLU A 13 -8.62 -13.33 -4.55
CA GLU A 13 -9.90 -12.63 -4.68
C GLU A 13 -10.33 -11.99 -3.35
N VAL A 14 -10.22 -12.72 -2.25
CA VAL A 14 -10.54 -12.17 -0.92
C VAL A 14 -9.57 -11.07 -0.50
N VAL A 15 -8.28 -11.23 -0.77
CA VAL A 15 -7.27 -10.17 -0.51
C VAL A 15 -7.61 -8.91 -1.30
N LYS A 16 -8.08 -9.04 -2.53
CA LYS A 16 -8.52 -7.92 -3.35
C LYS A 16 -9.77 -7.25 -2.76
N GLN A 17 -10.79 -8.02 -2.37
CA GLN A 17 -12.01 -7.51 -1.72
C GLN A 17 -11.69 -6.72 -0.44
N ILE A 18 -10.77 -7.23 0.40
CA ILE A 18 -10.28 -6.53 1.60
C ILE A 18 -9.52 -5.25 1.24
N SER A 19 -8.68 -5.27 0.20
CA SER A 19 -7.93 -4.09 -0.25
C SER A 19 -8.86 -3.01 -0.84
N GLU A 20 -9.91 -3.42 -1.53
CA GLU A 20 -10.97 -2.54 -2.01
C GLU A 20 -11.75 -1.91 -0.84
N LEU A 21 -12.11 -2.69 0.18
CA LEU A 21 -12.74 -2.18 1.41
C LEU A 21 -11.82 -1.15 2.10
N GLU A 22 -10.53 -1.46 2.28
CA GLU A 22 -9.54 -0.54 2.84
C GLU A 22 -9.53 0.80 2.09
N THR A 23 -9.46 0.73 0.76
CA THR A 23 -9.43 1.94 -0.09
C THR A 23 -10.74 2.72 -0.03
N ARG A 24 -11.90 2.05 0.02
CA ARG A 24 -13.21 2.72 0.18
C ARG A 24 -13.31 3.47 1.50
N ILE A 25 -12.89 2.86 2.61
CA ILE A 25 -12.88 3.51 3.93
C ILE A 25 -11.95 4.74 3.92
N MET A 26 -10.74 4.62 3.38
CA MET A 26 -9.81 5.74 3.27
C MET A 26 -10.34 6.85 2.36
N THR A 27 -11.06 6.50 1.30
CA THR A 27 -11.69 7.46 0.38
C THR A 27 -12.79 8.26 1.09
N ASP A 28 -13.64 7.61 1.90
CA ASP A 28 -14.66 8.30 2.69
C ASP A 28 -14.04 9.36 3.63
N ILE A 29 -12.93 9.02 4.29
CA ILE A 29 -12.18 9.97 5.14
C ILE A 29 -11.71 11.18 4.32
N VAL A 30 -11.09 10.96 3.16
CA VAL A 30 -10.56 12.01 2.29
C VAL A 30 -11.66 12.92 1.76
N GLU A 31 -12.79 12.36 1.31
CA GLU A 31 -13.92 13.13 0.78
C GLU A 31 -14.59 14.00 1.85
N ARG A 32 -14.60 13.55 3.09
CA ARG A 32 -15.14 14.34 4.20
C ARG A 32 -14.20 15.47 4.61
N ILE A 33 -12.89 15.25 4.62
CA ILE A 33 -11.91 16.33 4.81
C ILE A 33 -12.11 17.40 3.73
N ARG A 34 -12.31 16.98 2.48
CA ARG A 34 -12.58 17.90 1.36
C ARG A 34 -13.84 18.72 1.59
N LYS A 35 -14.95 18.08 1.96
CA LYS A 35 -16.23 18.76 2.21
C LYS A 35 -16.12 19.80 3.33
N ASN A 36 -15.34 19.50 4.37
CA ASN A 36 -15.15 20.39 5.50
C ASN A 36 -14.20 21.58 5.20
N GLY A 37 -13.27 21.41 4.28
CA GLY A 37 -12.29 22.44 3.90
C GLY A 37 -12.89 23.68 3.24
N PHE A 38 -14.18 23.64 2.84
CA PHE A 38 -14.89 24.72 2.18
C PHE A 38 -16.00 25.39 3.00
N SER A 39 -16.30 24.90 4.23
CA SER A 39 -17.32 25.52 5.08
C SER A 39 -16.69 26.56 5.98
N SER A 40 -17.25 27.78 5.96
CA SER A 40 -16.86 28.88 6.84
C SER A 40 -17.08 28.52 8.31
N ALA A 41 -16.19 29.03 9.18
CA ALA A 41 -16.27 28.88 10.63
C ALA A 41 -17.60 29.47 11.17
N SER A 42 -18.65 28.67 11.29
CA SER A 42 -19.89 29.03 11.94
C SER A 42 -20.13 28.15 13.18
N SER A 43 -20.94 28.63 14.11
CA SER A 43 -21.35 27.91 15.33
C SER A 43 -22.04 26.57 15.04
N ASP A 44 -22.50 26.33 13.82
CA ASP A 44 -23.09 25.08 13.35
C ASP A 44 -22.09 23.96 13.12
N TRP A 45 -20.79 24.28 13.21
CA TRP A 45 -19.70 23.34 12.95
C TRP A 45 -19.79 22.08 13.85
N GLN A 46 -20.08 22.23 15.13
CA GLN A 46 -20.16 21.09 16.04
C GLN A 46 -21.32 20.16 15.68
N ILE A 47 -22.45 20.70 15.28
CA ILE A 47 -23.63 19.93 14.88
C ILE A 47 -23.34 19.21 13.55
N THR A 48 -22.79 19.92 12.57
CA THR A 48 -22.37 19.34 11.28
C THR A 48 -21.34 18.24 11.46
N ARG A 49 -20.37 18.41 12.38
CA ARG A 49 -19.38 17.41 12.73
C ARG A 49 -20.01 16.15 13.31
N LEU A 50 -20.93 16.27 14.27
CA LEU A 50 -21.61 15.12 14.87
C LEU A 50 -22.47 14.37 13.86
N GLN A 51 -23.18 15.09 12.98
CA GLN A 51 -23.95 14.48 11.89
C GLN A 51 -23.05 13.72 10.91
N GLN A 52 -21.94 14.32 10.48
CA GLN A 52 -20.99 13.67 9.57
C GLN A 52 -20.33 12.45 10.19
N LEU A 53 -20.01 12.47 11.49
CA LEU A 53 -19.48 11.31 12.18
C LEU A 53 -20.51 10.17 12.23
N GLY A 54 -21.79 10.48 12.54
CA GLY A 54 -22.86 9.49 12.55
C GLY A 54 -23.13 8.88 11.17
N GLU A 55 -23.19 9.72 10.11
CA GLU A 55 -23.32 9.26 8.73
C GLU A 55 -22.15 8.41 8.27
N SER A 56 -20.93 8.76 8.69
CA SER A 56 -19.74 8.02 8.32
C SER A 56 -19.68 6.66 8.99
N ASP A 57 -20.05 6.57 10.27
CA ASP A 57 -20.12 5.27 10.95
C ASP A 57 -21.10 4.34 10.25
N GLN A 58 -22.31 4.80 9.95
CA GLN A 58 -23.30 4.03 9.21
C GLN A 58 -22.79 3.58 7.84
N ASN A 59 -22.11 4.47 7.12
CA ASN A 59 -21.56 4.17 5.81
C ASN A 59 -20.42 3.14 5.87
N ILE A 60 -19.51 3.30 6.82
CA ILE A 60 -18.43 2.33 7.06
C ILE A 60 -18.97 0.97 7.47
N GLN A 61 -19.95 0.92 8.37
CA GLN A 61 -20.61 -0.32 8.78
C GLN A 61 -21.32 -1.01 7.60
N LYS A 62 -21.93 -0.22 6.71
CA LYS A 62 -22.51 -0.74 5.47
C LYS A 62 -21.45 -1.31 4.53
N MET A 63 -20.34 -0.61 4.34
CA MET A 63 -19.21 -1.09 3.52
C MET A 63 -18.64 -2.41 4.05
N ILE A 64 -18.46 -2.51 5.36
CA ILE A 64 -17.97 -3.73 6.03
C ILE A 64 -18.95 -4.89 5.82
N ARG A 65 -20.24 -4.67 6.07
CA ARG A 65 -21.25 -5.74 5.87
C ARG A 65 -21.30 -6.23 4.43
N GLN A 66 -21.22 -5.33 3.44
CA GLN A 66 -21.19 -5.72 2.03
C GLN A 66 -19.92 -6.55 1.72
N ALA A 67 -18.75 -6.08 2.16
CA ALA A 67 -17.51 -6.79 1.93
C ALA A 67 -17.51 -8.20 2.59
N LEU A 68 -18.06 -8.33 3.80
CA LEU A 68 -18.21 -9.63 4.46
C LEU A 68 -19.10 -10.58 3.66
N GLY A 69 -20.22 -10.09 3.11
CA GLY A 69 -21.07 -10.91 2.24
C GLY A 69 -20.35 -11.38 0.98
N ASP A 70 -19.59 -10.51 0.32
CA ASP A 70 -18.79 -10.86 -0.86
C ASP A 70 -17.67 -11.86 -0.50
N ILE A 71 -17.05 -11.69 0.68
CA ILE A 71 -16.01 -12.59 1.20
C ILE A 71 -16.61 -13.99 1.50
N ASP A 72 -17.77 -14.05 2.14
CA ASP A 72 -18.43 -15.33 2.44
C ASP A 72 -18.70 -16.14 1.16
N VAL A 73 -19.20 -15.47 0.08
CA VAL A 73 -19.39 -16.11 -1.24
C VAL A 73 -18.05 -16.59 -1.82
N SER A 74 -17.00 -15.78 -1.70
CA SER A 74 -15.67 -16.16 -2.20
C SER A 74 -15.06 -17.32 -1.41
N LEU A 75 -15.27 -17.38 -0.08
CA LEU A 75 -14.84 -18.49 0.76
C LEU A 75 -15.57 -19.79 0.39
N ASP A 76 -16.88 -19.72 0.18
CA ASP A 76 -17.65 -20.89 -0.27
C ASP A 76 -17.09 -21.47 -1.57
N LYS A 77 -16.80 -20.60 -2.53
CA LYS A 77 -16.21 -21.02 -3.79
C LYS A 77 -14.80 -21.60 -3.61
N ILE A 78 -13.93 -20.92 -2.86
CA ILE A 78 -12.55 -21.38 -2.62
C ILE A 78 -12.56 -22.77 -1.97
N PHE A 79 -13.36 -22.94 -0.94
CA PHE A 79 -13.36 -24.22 -0.21
C PHE A 79 -14.08 -25.35 -0.98
N SER A 80 -15.15 -25.05 -1.74
CA SER A 80 -15.79 -26.09 -2.55
C SER A 80 -14.93 -26.51 -3.75
N ASP A 81 -14.51 -25.55 -4.56
CA ASP A 81 -13.75 -25.85 -5.79
C ASP A 81 -12.39 -26.48 -5.47
N THR A 82 -11.66 -25.90 -4.50
CA THR A 82 -10.31 -26.35 -4.16
C THR A 82 -10.31 -27.69 -3.43
N VAL A 83 -11.31 -27.93 -2.58
CA VAL A 83 -11.49 -29.21 -1.89
C VAL A 83 -11.81 -30.31 -2.87
N TYR A 84 -12.72 -30.05 -3.81
CA TYR A 84 -13.10 -31.01 -4.83
C TYR A 84 -11.89 -31.41 -5.69
N GLU A 85 -11.13 -30.44 -6.17
CA GLU A 85 -9.91 -30.69 -6.93
C GLU A 85 -8.86 -31.47 -6.13
N GLU A 86 -8.66 -31.14 -4.87
CA GLU A 86 -7.70 -31.82 -3.98
C GLU A 86 -8.12 -33.27 -3.72
N TYR A 87 -9.39 -33.47 -3.38
CA TYR A 87 -9.92 -34.80 -3.10
C TYR A 87 -9.77 -35.76 -4.29
N TYR A 88 -10.26 -35.34 -5.46
CA TYR A 88 -10.18 -36.15 -6.68
C TYR A 88 -8.79 -36.19 -7.32
N GLY A 89 -7.89 -35.27 -6.93
CA GLY A 89 -6.47 -35.31 -7.31
C GLY A 89 -5.77 -36.62 -6.90
N HIS A 90 -6.29 -37.31 -5.89
CA HIS A 90 -5.79 -38.60 -5.43
C HIS A 90 -6.36 -39.82 -6.16
N ALA A 91 -7.35 -39.65 -7.03
CA ALA A 91 -8.02 -40.75 -7.72
C ALA A 91 -7.06 -41.72 -8.47
N ARG A 92 -5.97 -41.15 -9.05
CA ARG A 92 -4.94 -41.97 -9.71
C ARG A 92 -4.19 -42.85 -8.72
N SER A 93 -3.89 -42.37 -7.53
CA SER A 93 -3.22 -43.11 -6.48
C SER A 93 -4.11 -44.31 -6.02
N TYR A 94 -5.39 -44.06 -5.76
CA TYR A 94 -6.34 -45.11 -5.42
C TYR A 94 -6.36 -46.22 -6.48
N LYS A 95 -6.47 -45.84 -7.76
CA LYS A 95 -6.47 -46.78 -8.87
C LYS A 95 -5.18 -47.57 -8.98
N LEU A 96 -4.01 -46.95 -8.77
CA LEU A 96 -2.71 -47.64 -8.82
C LEU A 96 -2.56 -48.69 -7.69
N PHE A 97 -3.17 -48.44 -6.53
CA PHE A 97 -3.14 -49.34 -5.39
C PHE A 97 -4.36 -50.27 -5.32
N GLY A 98 -5.16 -50.33 -6.41
CA GLY A 98 -6.33 -51.24 -6.48
C GLY A 98 -7.40 -50.94 -5.45
N ARG A 99 -7.48 -49.70 -4.99
CA ARG A 99 -8.49 -49.21 -4.05
C ARG A 99 -9.53 -48.34 -4.79
N GLU A 100 -10.73 -48.32 -4.26
CA GLU A 100 -11.81 -47.45 -4.75
C GLU A 100 -11.93 -46.22 -3.84
N GLN A 101 -11.86 -45.03 -4.41
CA GLN A 101 -12.07 -43.82 -3.67
C GLN A 101 -13.58 -43.58 -3.48
N ILE A 102 -14.02 -43.38 -2.23
CA ILE A 102 -15.41 -43.05 -1.93
C ILE A 102 -15.74 -41.72 -2.60
N PRO A 103 -16.89 -41.57 -3.29
CA PRO A 103 -17.31 -40.25 -3.81
C PRO A 103 -17.37 -39.20 -2.69
N PHE A 104 -16.91 -37.95 -2.97
CA PHE A 104 -16.88 -36.88 -1.98
C PHE A 104 -18.25 -36.63 -1.35
N GLU A 105 -19.31 -36.74 -2.14
CA GLU A 105 -20.70 -36.56 -1.72
C GLU A 105 -21.18 -37.62 -0.69
N GLN A 106 -20.47 -38.71 -0.60
CA GLN A 106 -20.75 -39.82 0.37
C GLN A 106 -19.83 -39.75 1.60
N ASN A 107 -18.78 -38.91 1.56
CA ASN A 107 -17.83 -38.74 2.66
C ASN A 107 -18.32 -37.68 3.65
N THR A 108 -19.37 -37.98 4.40
CA THR A 108 -20.02 -37.06 5.33
C THR A 108 -19.08 -36.54 6.41
N GLN A 109 -18.19 -37.40 6.93
CA GLN A 109 -17.22 -37.00 7.95
C GLN A 109 -16.26 -35.93 7.46
N LEU A 110 -15.74 -36.06 6.24
CA LEU A 110 -14.86 -35.04 5.64
C LEU A 110 -15.62 -33.76 5.35
N GLN A 111 -16.86 -33.85 4.87
CA GLN A 111 -17.71 -32.66 4.62
C GLN A 111 -17.99 -31.89 5.91
N GLU A 112 -18.29 -32.57 7.03
CA GLU A 112 -18.49 -31.94 8.34
C GLU A 112 -17.22 -31.21 8.82
N LEU A 113 -16.04 -31.85 8.70
CA LEU A 113 -14.76 -31.25 9.04
C LEU A 113 -14.47 -29.98 8.19
N ILE A 114 -14.71 -30.07 6.89
CA ILE A 114 -14.54 -28.92 5.96
C ILE A 114 -15.51 -27.80 6.32
N GLY A 115 -16.77 -28.13 6.62
CA GLY A 115 -17.76 -27.16 7.09
C GLY A 115 -17.32 -26.42 8.34
N GLY A 116 -16.75 -27.13 9.32
CA GLY A 116 -16.19 -26.55 10.54
C GLY A 116 -15.02 -25.61 10.28
N ILE A 117 -14.07 -26.01 9.42
CA ILE A 117 -12.91 -25.18 9.05
C ILE A 117 -13.37 -23.92 8.29
N ARG A 118 -14.33 -24.06 7.36
CA ARG A 118 -14.91 -22.94 6.64
C ARG A 118 -15.57 -21.93 7.60
N GLN A 119 -16.37 -22.44 8.55
CA GLN A 119 -17.02 -21.58 9.55
C GLN A 119 -15.98 -20.85 10.40
N GLN A 120 -14.96 -21.53 10.90
CA GLN A 120 -13.86 -20.94 11.67
C GLN A 120 -13.15 -19.83 10.87
N THR A 121 -12.93 -20.06 9.57
CA THR A 121 -12.32 -19.06 8.68
C THR A 121 -13.23 -17.83 8.54
N GLY A 122 -14.54 -18.02 8.33
CA GLY A 122 -15.52 -16.93 8.27
C GLY A 122 -15.60 -16.13 9.57
N ASP A 123 -15.57 -16.80 10.73
CA ASP A 123 -15.55 -16.13 12.05
C ASP A 123 -14.28 -15.29 12.24
N THR A 124 -13.14 -15.76 11.73
CA THR A 124 -11.89 -14.99 11.71
C THR A 124 -12.06 -13.68 10.94
N PHE A 125 -12.75 -13.68 9.78
CA PHE A 125 -13.03 -12.46 9.03
C PHE A 125 -13.98 -11.51 9.78
N ARG A 126 -15.00 -12.02 10.46
CA ARG A 126 -15.90 -11.20 11.30
C ARG A 126 -15.13 -10.53 12.43
N ASN A 127 -14.24 -11.28 13.10
CA ASN A 127 -13.37 -10.73 14.15
C ASN A 127 -12.41 -9.66 13.62
N MET A 128 -11.79 -9.89 12.45
CA MET A 128 -10.92 -8.91 11.80
C MET A 128 -11.65 -7.60 11.54
N THR A 129 -12.88 -7.65 11.00
CA THR A 129 -13.64 -6.44 10.67
C THR A 129 -14.12 -5.66 11.88
N ASN A 130 -14.40 -6.34 12.99
CA ASN A 130 -14.78 -5.71 14.26
C ASN A 130 -13.61 -5.00 14.96
N SER A 131 -12.37 -5.33 14.61
CA SER A 131 -11.15 -4.83 15.28
C SER A 131 -10.25 -4.01 14.34
N MET A 132 -10.82 -3.42 13.29
CA MET A 132 -10.07 -2.60 12.34
C MET A 132 -9.61 -1.26 12.93
N GLY A 133 -8.45 -0.79 12.50
CA GLY A 133 -7.92 0.52 12.85
C GLY A 133 -6.59 0.84 12.17
N PHE A 134 -5.93 1.89 12.64
CA PHE A 134 -4.68 2.38 12.08
C PHE A 134 -3.55 2.34 13.13
N ALA A 135 -2.35 1.99 12.68
CA ALA A 135 -1.13 2.13 13.48
C ALA A 135 -0.52 3.52 13.22
N ILE A 136 -0.49 4.34 14.25
CA ILE A 136 0.03 5.71 14.19
C ILE A 136 1.42 5.71 14.79
N LYS A 137 2.40 6.12 14.00
CA LYS A 137 3.77 6.35 14.49
C LYS A 137 3.88 7.79 14.97
N ASP A 138 4.19 7.98 16.24
CA ASP A 138 4.51 9.28 16.77
C ASP A 138 5.81 9.81 16.14
N PRO A 139 5.82 11.04 15.56
CA PRO A 139 6.97 11.55 14.84
C PRO A 139 8.17 11.86 15.73
N VAL A 140 7.96 12.13 17.03
CA VAL A 140 9.00 12.51 17.98
C VAL A 140 9.59 11.28 18.66
N SER A 141 8.75 10.46 19.28
CA SER A 141 9.18 9.29 20.05
C SER A 141 9.41 8.04 19.19
N GLY A 142 8.92 8.04 17.94
CA GLY A 142 8.92 6.87 17.08
C GLY A 142 7.98 5.74 17.54
N LYS A 143 7.28 5.92 18.67
CA LYS A 143 6.35 4.93 19.25
C LYS A 143 5.14 4.74 18.34
N ILE A 144 4.78 3.47 18.13
CA ILE A 144 3.58 3.13 17.36
C ILE A 144 2.43 2.90 18.35
N THR A 145 1.35 3.65 18.16
CA THR A 145 0.07 3.47 18.86
C THR A 145 -0.99 2.99 17.87
N TYR A 146 -1.89 2.16 18.36
CA TYR A 146 -3.03 1.72 17.56
C TYR A 146 -4.25 2.59 17.89
N SER A 147 -4.92 3.07 16.85
CA SER A 147 -6.18 3.81 16.96
C SER A 147 -7.29 3.00 16.29
N PRO A 148 -8.36 2.63 17.02
CA PRO A 148 -9.55 2.03 16.40
C PRO A 148 -10.07 2.89 15.26
N LEU A 149 -10.70 2.27 14.25
CA LEU A 149 -11.08 2.91 13.00
C LEU A 149 -11.88 4.21 13.22
N MET A 150 -12.93 4.16 14.03
CA MET A 150 -13.79 5.34 14.29
C MET A 150 -13.06 6.43 15.07
N LYS A 151 -12.21 6.04 16.04
CA LYS A 151 -11.39 7.01 16.76
C LYS A 151 -10.37 7.69 15.84
N PHE A 152 -9.69 6.93 15.01
CA PHE A 152 -8.75 7.50 14.02
C PHE A 152 -9.45 8.46 13.07
N TYR A 153 -10.65 8.10 12.61
CA TYR A 153 -11.49 8.91 11.76
C TYR A 153 -11.81 10.26 12.44
N GLN A 154 -12.31 10.20 13.68
CA GLN A 154 -12.64 11.39 14.46
C GLN A 154 -11.41 12.28 14.71
N ASP A 155 -10.34 11.70 15.22
CA ASP A 155 -9.08 12.42 15.52
C ASP A 155 -8.50 13.08 14.25
N THR A 156 -8.65 12.42 13.08
CA THR A 156 -8.15 12.92 11.80
C THR A 156 -8.97 14.08 11.28
N LEU A 157 -10.30 14.02 11.38
CA LEU A 157 -11.18 15.13 11.00
C LEU A 157 -10.98 16.32 11.93
N ASP A 158 -10.89 16.09 13.23
CA ASP A 158 -10.67 17.14 14.23
C ASP A 158 -9.32 17.85 13.98
N ALA A 159 -8.24 17.09 13.77
CA ALA A 159 -6.94 17.66 13.47
C ALA A 159 -6.94 18.45 12.16
N ALA A 160 -7.60 17.93 11.10
CA ALA A 160 -7.72 18.64 9.83
C ALA A 160 -8.49 19.97 9.97
N MET A 161 -9.54 19.98 10.78
CA MET A 161 -10.33 21.20 11.05
C MET A 161 -9.53 22.20 11.87
N TRP A 162 -8.82 21.78 12.92
CA TRP A 162 -7.96 22.67 13.72
C TRP A 162 -6.85 23.29 12.85
N ASP A 163 -6.21 22.50 12.00
CA ASP A 163 -5.17 22.96 11.09
C ASP A 163 -5.71 23.99 10.07
N LEU A 164 -6.94 23.78 9.55
CA LEU A 164 -7.61 24.72 8.64
C LEU A 164 -8.04 26.02 9.34
N LEU A 165 -8.65 25.89 10.53
CA LEU A 165 -9.14 27.05 11.30
C LEU A 165 -8.01 27.91 11.85
N SER A 166 -6.89 27.31 12.26
CA SER A 166 -5.71 28.02 12.72
C SER A 166 -4.98 28.77 11.61
N GLY A 167 -5.29 28.50 10.33
CA GLY A 167 -4.58 29.05 9.19
C GLY A 167 -3.12 28.56 9.07
N GLY A 168 -2.72 27.59 9.91
CA GLY A 168 -1.35 27.08 9.95
C GLY A 168 -0.96 26.23 8.76
N PHE A 169 -1.95 25.61 8.10
CA PHE A 169 -1.71 24.73 6.94
C PHE A 169 -2.79 24.95 5.88
N ASP A 170 -2.38 24.88 4.62
CA ASP A 170 -3.32 24.83 3.51
C ASP A 170 -3.96 23.43 3.36
N PHE A 171 -5.11 23.39 2.69
CA PHE A 171 -5.87 22.16 2.48
C PHE A 171 -5.06 21.04 1.86
N ASN A 172 -4.21 21.33 0.87
CA ASN A 172 -3.43 20.32 0.15
C ASN A 172 -2.37 19.68 1.05
N THR A 173 -1.73 20.46 1.92
CA THR A 173 -0.78 19.98 2.93
C THR A 173 -1.46 19.01 3.90
N ILE A 174 -2.66 19.36 4.37
CA ILE A 174 -3.46 18.53 5.27
C ILE A 174 -3.87 17.23 4.58
N LEU A 175 -4.36 17.31 3.35
CA LEU A 175 -4.75 16.17 2.53
C LEU A 175 -3.57 15.21 2.32
N ASN A 176 -2.43 15.72 1.87
CA ASN A 176 -1.22 14.91 1.63
C ASN A 176 -0.72 14.22 2.90
N ARG A 177 -0.70 14.92 4.04
CA ARG A 177 -0.31 14.38 5.33
C ARG A 177 -1.25 13.25 5.75
N THR A 178 -2.55 13.43 5.61
CA THR A 178 -3.56 12.43 5.96
C THR A 178 -3.45 11.21 5.05
N VAL A 179 -3.39 11.39 3.74
CA VAL A 179 -3.21 10.29 2.78
C VAL A 179 -1.93 9.52 3.08
N SER A 180 -0.82 10.21 3.34
CA SER A 180 0.46 9.56 3.67
C SER A 180 0.38 8.76 4.97
N ARG A 181 -0.29 9.26 6.01
CA ARG A 181 -0.50 8.53 7.28
C ARG A 181 -1.31 7.27 7.07
N MET A 182 -2.46 7.37 6.41
CA MET A 182 -3.34 6.23 6.14
C MET A 182 -2.63 5.16 5.32
N THR A 183 -2.02 5.52 4.20
CA THR A 183 -1.38 4.57 3.28
C THR A 183 -0.09 3.97 3.85
N THR A 184 0.59 4.66 4.76
CA THR A 184 1.77 4.13 5.47
C THR A 184 1.37 3.08 6.49
N SER A 185 0.31 3.31 7.25
CA SER A 185 -0.24 2.34 8.20
C SER A 185 -0.91 1.17 7.47
N GLY A 186 -1.76 1.46 6.49
CA GLY A 186 -2.82 0.58 6.04
C GLY A 186 -3.83 0.31 7.16
N ILE A 187 -4.98 -0.25 6.83
CA ILE A 187 -5.90 -0.73 7.87
C ILE A 187 -5.31 -1.99 8.50
N ARG A 188 -5.34 -2.03 9.82
CA ARG A 188 -4.81 -3.12 10.63
C ARG A 188 -5.91 -3.77 11.45
N TRP A 189 -5.71 -5.03 11.72
CA TRP A 189 -6.47 -5.82 12.65
C TRP A 189 -5.63 -6.08 13.91
N ILE A 190 -6.23 -5.99 15.08
CA ILE A 190 -5.64 -6.42 16.35
C ILE A 190 -6.16 -7.80 16.68
N ASP A 191 -5.26 -8.72 16.84
CA ASP A 191 -5.52 -9.95 17.57
C ASP A 191 -5.38 -9.66 19.07
N TYR A 192 -6.49 -9.67 19.78
CA TYR A 192 -6.51 -9.33 21.20
C TYR A 192 -5.80 -10.38 22.07
N ASP A 193 -5.78 -11.63 21.63
CA ASP A 193 -5.17 -12.73 22.40
C ASP A 193 -3.64 -12.68 22.29
N SER A 194 -3.09 -12.47 21.11
CA SER A 194 -1.65 -12.42 20.87
C SER A 194 -1.08 -10.99 20.90
N GLY A 195 -1.91 -9.96 20.87
CA GLY A 195 -1.51 -8.55 20.76
C GLY A 195 -0.91 -8.18 19.38
N ASN A 196 -0.92 -9.10 18.43
CA ASN A 196 -0.41 -8.88 17.08
C ASN A 196 -1.29 -7.91 16.28
N ARG A 197 -0.65 -6.99 15.57
CA ARG A 197 -1.29 -5.92 14.79
C ARG A 197 -0.95 -6.05 13.32
N ASN A 198 -1.55 -7.03 12.66
CA ASN A 198 -1.30 -7.28 11.24
C ASN A 198 -2.11 -6.34 10.33
N ARG A 199 -1.62 -6.08 9.13
CA ARG A 199 -2.46 -5.48 8.08
C ARG A 199 -3.58 -6.44 7.74
N VAL A 200 -4.78 -5.91 7.47
CA VAL A 200 -5.98 -6.74 7.23
C VAL A 200 -5.80 -7.62 6.00
N ASP A 201 -5.19 -7.12 4.92
CA ASP A 201 -4.87 -7.90 3.71
C ASP A 201 -3.93 -9.08 3.98
N VAL A 202 -2.95 -8.90 4.87
CA VAL A 202 -2.03 -9.97 5.29
C VAL A 202 -2.73 -11.00 6.18
N ALA A 203 -3.55 -10.53 7.12
CA ALA A 203 -4.32 -11.40 8.00
C ALA A 203 -5.33 -12.25 7.21
N ALA A 204 -6.05 -11.64 6.27
CA ALA A 204 -6.99 -12.32 5.38
C ALA A 204 -6.32 -13.43 4.58
N ARG A 205 -5.18 -13.12 3.95
CA ARG A 205 -4.41 -14.15 3.22
C ARG A 205 -4.01 -15.32 4.11
N ARG A 206 -3.54 -15.03 5.33
CA ARG A 206 -3.15 -16.07 6.29
C ARG A 206 -4.34 -16.94 6.69
N ALA A 207 -5.47 -16.34 7.01
CA ALA A 207 -6.67 -17.09 7.42
C ALA A 207 -7.10 -18.08 6.34
N ILE A 208 -7.10 -17.67 5.07
CA ILE A 208 -7.47 -18.55 3.95
C ILE A 208 -6.45 -19.67 3.77
N LEU A 209 -5.16 -19.36 3.75
CA LEU A 209 -4.12 -20.38 3.56
C LEU A 209 -4.05 -21.36 4.72
N THR A 210 -4.29 -20.91 5.96
CA THR A 210 -4.38 -21.79 7.12
C THR A 210 -5.59 -22.72 7.01
N GLY A 211 -6.79 -22.18 6.70
CA GLY A 211 -7.99 -23.00 6.50
C GLY A 211 -7.80 -24.03 5.38
N PHE A 212 -7.23 -23.59 4.25
CA PHE A 212 -6.92 -24.46 3.13
C PHE A 212 -5.93 -25.57 3.52
N GLY A 213 -4.80 -25.23 4.18
CA GLY A 213 -3.81 -26.20 4.62
C GLY A 213 -4.39 -27.22 5.62
N GLN A 214 -5.31 -26.80 6.50
CA GLN A 214 -6.02 -27.72 7.40
C GLN A 214 -6.89 -28.73 6.63
N ILE A 215 -7.66 -28.26 5.65
CA ILE A 215 -8.49 -29.14 4.81
C ILE A 215 -7.63 -30.13 4.04
N GLN A 216 -6.58 -29.64 3.39
CA GLN A 216 -5.65 -30.45 2.62
C GLN A 216 -4.97 -31.52 3.52
N GLY A 217 -4.57 -31.11 4.73
CA GLY A 217 -4.04 -32.04 5.71
C GLY A 217 -5.01 -33.19 6.05
N LYS A 218 -6.30 -32.86 6.24
CA LYS A 218 -7.32 -33.90 6.53
C LYS A 218 -7.57 -34.84 5.36
N ILE A 219 -7.59 -34.30 4.14
CA ILE A 219 -7.68 -35.14 2.93
C ILE A 219 -6.47 -36.11 2.85
N ASN A 220 -5.25 -35.57 3.03
CA ASN A 220 -4.03 -36.37 2.96
C ASN A 220 -3.92 -37.42 4.10
N GLU A 221 -4.36 -37.09 5.31
CA GLU A 221 -4.44 -38.04 6.43
C GLU A 221 -5.38 -39.20 6.08
N GLN A 222 -6.57 -38.91 5.54
CA GLN A 222 -7.51 -39.93 5.11
C GLN A 222 -6.95 -40.81 3.99
N VAL A 223 -6.38 -40.19 2.94
CA VAL A 223 -5.74 -40.90 1.82
C VAL A 223 -4.62 -41.81 2.31
N ALA A 224 -3.77 -41.34 3.22
CA ALA A 224 -2.69 -42.15 3.79
C ALA A 224 -3.23 -43.37 4.56
N GLN A 225 -4.27 -43.16 5.36
CA GLN A 225 -4.93 -44.26 6.10
C GLN A 225 -5.55 -45.29 5.16
N GLU A 226 -6.27 -44.86 4.13
CA GLU A 226 -6.92 -45.77 3.16
C GLU A 226 -5.91 -46.46 2.24
N LEU A 227 -4.76 -45.87 1.94
CA LEU A 227 -3.66 -46.47 1.18
C LEU A 227 -2.62 -47.19 2.07
N GLU A 228 -2.90 -47.34 3.36
CA GLU A 228 -2.08 -48.06 4.34
C GLU A 228 -0.62 -47.57 4.38
N THR A 229 -0.41 -46.26 4.42
CA THR A 229 0.90 -45.62 4.53
C THR A 229 0.95 -44.65 5.71
N ASP A 230 2.12 -44.57 6.35
CA ASP A 230 2.46 -43.53 7.33
C ASP A 230 3.43 -42.48 6.77
N ARG A 231 3.69 -42.53 5.45
CA ARG A 231 4.66 -41.71 4.76
C ARG A 231 3.99 -40.62 3.93
N TYR A 232 4.64 -39.47 3.92
CA TYR A 232 4.19 -38.29 3.19
C TYR A 232 5.38 -37.61 2.48
N GLU A 233 5.23 -37.31 1.21
CA GLU A 233 6.19 -36.50 0.47
C GLU A 233 5.83 -35.03 0.61
N VAL A 234 6.81 -34.19 1.01
CA VAL A 234 6.66 -32.75 1.07
C VAL A 234 7.10 -32.14 -0.24
N SER A 235 6.37 -31.13 -0.74
CA SER A 235 6.74 -30.41 -1.95
C SER A 235 8.06 -29.62 -1.77
N ALA A 236 8.74 -29.33 -2.88
CA ALA A 236 9.85 -28.40 -2.90
C ALA A 236 9.56 -27.25 -3.85
N HIS A 237 10.01 -26.05 -3.50
CA HIS A 237 9.92 -24.88 -4.37
C HIS A 237 11.11 -23.96 -4.20
N VAL A 238 11.43 -23.23 -5.28
CA VAL A 238 12.48 -22.23 -5.30
C VAL A 238 12.14 -21.04 -4.39
N GLY A 239 13.13 -20.57 -3.61
CA GLY A 239 12.97 -19.46 -2.70
C GLY A 239 12.25 -19.82 -1.40
N ALA A 240 12.31 -21.08 -1.00
CA ALA A 240 11.90 -21.50 0.34
C ALA A 240 12.71 -20.77 1.42
N ARG A 241 12.11 -20.59 2.60
CA ARG A 241 12.86 -20.08 3.77
C ARG A 241 14.06 -20.99 4.06
N PRO A 242 15.19 -20.45 4.55
CA PRO A 242 16.39 -21.24 4.80
C PRO A 242 16.17 -22.42 5.75
N ASP A 243 15.28 -22.30 6.73
CA ASP A 243 14.88 -23.38 7.65
C ASP A 243 14.05 -24.46 6.96
N HIS A 244 13.24 -24.09 5.95
CA HIS A 244 12.41 -25.01 5.17
C HIS A 244 13.21 -25.76 4.10
N GLN A 245 14.30 -25.21 3.59
CA GLN A 245 15.16 -25.87 2.59
C GLN A 245 15.71 -27.21 3.07
N LYS A 246 15.81 -27.41 4.38
CA LYS A 246 16.38 -28.63 4.98
C LYS A 246 15.47 -29.85 4.85
N TRP A 247 14.16 -29.64 4.83
CA TRP A 247 13.17 -30.70 4.87
C TRP A 247 12.26 -30.78 3.65
N GLN A 248 12.24 -29.78 2.77
CA GLN A 248 11.44 -29.79 1.54
C GLN A 248 11.85 -30.93 0.59
N GLY A 249 10.90 -31.42 -0.22
CA GLY A 249 11.13 -32.43 -1.26
C GLY A 249 11.46 -33.83 -0.73
N ARG A 250 11.33 -34.06 0.58
CA ARG A 250 11.65 -35.33 1.24
C ARG A 250 10.41 -36.03 1.69
N VAL A 251 10.57 -37.32 2.03
CA VAL A 251 9.52 -38.18 2.54
C VAL A 251 9.67 -38.35 4.05
N TRP A 252 8.60 -38.09 4.79
CA TRP A 252 8.55 -38.05 6.23
C TRP A 252 7.38 -38.86 6.77
N THR A 253 7.47 -39.38 8.02
CA THR A 253 6.30 -39.90 8.75
C THR A 253 5.48 -38.71 9.31
N MET A 254 4.25 -38.97 9.74
CA MET A 254 3.43 -37.93 10.39
C MET A 254 4.11 -37.34 11.63
N GLU A 255 4.78 -38.16 12.43
CA GLU A 255 5.57 -37.72 13.58
C GLU A 255 6.71 -36.80 13.15
N GLN A 256 7.46 -37.17 12.12
CA GLN A 256 8.53 -36.33 11.56
C GLN A 256 8.03 -35.05 10.91
N LEU A 257 6.84 -35.05 10.28
CA LEU A 257 6.22 -33.83 9.78
C LEU A 257 5.96 -32.83 10.92
N ARG A 258 5.58 -33.31 12.10
CA ARG A 258 5.40 -32.45 13.28
C ARG A 258 6.71 -32.02 13.89
N ASP A 259 7.64 -32.92 14.12
CA ASP A 259 8.86 -32.69 14.89
C ASP A 259 9.95 -31.98 14.07
N ILE A 260 10.08 -32.32 12.77
CA ILE A 260 11.14 -31.81 11.89
C ILE A 260 10.63 -30.69 11.00
N CYS A 261 9.45 -30.87 10.40
CA CYS A 261 8.88 -29.87 9.49
C CYS A 261 8.00 -28.84 10.21
N GLY A 262 7.70 -29.03 11.50
CA GLY A 262 6.88 -28.13 12.31
C GLY A 262 5.42 -28.07 11.85
N LEU A 263 4.83 -29.20 11.42
CA LEU A 263 3.42 -29.23 11.03
C LEU A 263 2.54 -28.88 12.23
N GLY A 264 1.84 -27.73 12.13
CA GLY A 264 1.02 -27.16 13.19
C GLY A 264 1.67 -25.97 13.91
N ASP A 265 2.96 -25.73 13.70
CA ASP A 265 3.65 -24.56 14.24
C ASP A 265 3.41 -23.33 13.36
N ILE A 266 3.51 -22.14 14.01
CA ILE A 266 3.28 -20.85 13.33
C ILE A 266 4.21 -20.66 12.13
N ASP A 267 5.43 -21.10 12.20
CA ASP A 267 6.47 -20.94 11.18
C ASP A 267 6.96 -22.25 10.56
N GLY A 268 6.26 -23.35 10.81
CA GLY A 268 6.52 -24.65 10.20
C GLY A 268 5.76 -24.91 8.89
N LEU A 269 5.59 -26.19 8.58
CA LEU A 269 4.81 -26.67 7.43
C LEU A 269 3.34 -26.26 7.56
N HIS A 270 2.76 -25.66 6.51
CA HIS A 270 1.44 -25.00 6.50
C HIS A 270 1.33 -23.80 7.45
N GLY A 271 2.42 -23.39 8.07
CA GLY A 271 2.47 -22.19 8.91
C GLY A 271 2.47 -20.88 8.09
N ILE A 272 2.75 -19.77 8.78
CA ILE A 272 2.71 -18.41 8.17
C ILE A 272 3.68 -18.27 7.00
N ASN A 273 3.15 -17.93 5.82
CA ASN A 273 3.88 -17.78 4.57
C ASN A 273 4.66 -19.04 4.11
N CYS A 274 4.29 -20.21 4.62
CA CYS A 274 4.69 -21.48 4.04
C CYS A 274 3.89 -21.71 2.76
N TYR A 275 4.58 -22.12 1.69
CA TYR A 275 3.98 -22.53 0.42
C TYR A 275 4.36 -23.97 0.07
N HIS A 276 4.74 -24.75 1.10
CA HIS A 276 4.92 -26.18 0.96
C HIS A 276 3.59 -26.88 1.20
N ASP A 277 3.44 -27.97 0.49
CA ASP A 277 2.35 -28.91 0.55
C ASP A 277 2.90 -30.30 0.82
N TYR A 278 2.08 -31.22 1.29
CA TYR A 278 2.48 -32.62 1.45
C TYR A 278 1.35 -33.55 0.98
N GLN A 279 1.73 -34.70 0.51
CA GLN A 279 0.78 -35.75 0.09
C GLN A 279 1.19 -37.10 0.60
N ALA A 280 0.20 -38.02 0.74
CA ALA A 280 0.45 -39.43 1.09
C ALA A 280 1.43 -40.07 0.08
N PHE A 281 2.38 -40.83 0.60
CA PHE A 281 3.43 -41.51 -0.16
C PHE A 281 3.37 -43.02 0.06
N PRO A 282 2.48 -43.76 -0.65
CA PRO A 282 2.32 -45.20 -0.50
C PRO A 282 3.56 -46.00 -0.92
N PRO A 283 3.73 -47.24 -0.42
CA PRO A 283 4.84 -48.11 -0.81
C PRO A 283 4.93 -48.28 -2.34
N GLY A 284 6.15 -48.22 -2.89
CA GLY A 284 6.36 -48.30 -4.34
C GLY A 284 6.25 -46.96 -5.10
N SER A 285 5.87 -45.87 -4.43
CA SER A 285 5.92 -44.52 -5.00
C SER A 285 7.35 -44.10 -5.25
N ILE A 286 7.52 -43.20 -6.25
CA ILE A 286 8.83 -42.63 -6.61
C ILE A 286 8.83 -41.19 -6.15
N ARG A 287 9.87 -40.76 -5.44
CA ARG A 287 10.07 -39.38 -5.01
C ARG A 287 10.15 -38.41 -6.21
N THR A 288 9.60 -37.25 -6.05
CA THR A 288 9.65 -36.19 -7.07
C THR A 288 11.08 -35.69 -7.27
N TYR A 289 11.88 -35.62 -6.19
CA TYR A 289 13.28 -35.15 -6.21
C TYR A 289 14.23 -36.16 -5.57
N THR A 290 15.42 -36.34 -6.15
CA THR A 290 16.52 -37.03 -5.48
C THR A 290 17.20 -36.12 -4.46
N ASP A 291 18.01 -36.69 -3.56
CA ASP A 291 18.75 -35.90 -2.59
C ASP A 291 19.81 -35.00 -3.28
N GLU A 292 20.42 -35.47 -4.35
CA GLU A 292 21.37 -34.69 -5.16
C GLU A 292 20.70 -33.48 -5.82
N GLN A 293 19.48 -33.64 -6.33
CA GLN A 293 18.70 -32.53 -6.92
C GLN A 293 18.33 -31.48 -5.86
N LEU A 294 17.92 -31.91 -4.67
CA LEU A 294 17.61 -31.00 -3.56
C LEU A 294 18.84 -30.23 -3.07
N GLU A 295 19.99 -30.92 -2.97
CA GLU A 295 21.26 -30.28 -2.61
C GLU A 295 21.72 -29.28 -3.67
N GLN A 296 21.57 -29.62 -4.95
CA GLN A 296 21.87 -28.69 -6.04
C GLN A 296 20.96 -27.46 -5.99
N MET A 297 19.65 -27.65 -5.83
CA MET A 297 18.67 -26.56 -5.68
C MET A 297 19.08 -25.65 -4.50
N MET A 298 19.40 -26.22 -3.35
CA MET A 298 19.82 -25.47 -2.17
C MET A 298 21.10 -24.68 -2.40
N ARG A 299 22.09 -25.25 -3.10
CA ARG A 299 23.34 -24.55 -3.46
C ARG A 299 23.07 -23.38 -4.41
N GLU A 300 22.25 -23.57 -5.44
CA GLU A 300 21.91 -22.52 -6.41
C GLU A 300 21.15 -21.38 -5.76
N GLU A 301 20.17 -21.68 -4.90
CA GLU A 301 19.35 -20.68 -4.19
C GLU A 301 20.14 -19.85 -3.19
N ASN A 302 21.11 -20.47 -2.51
CA ASN A 302 21.97 -19.80 -1.54
C ASN A 302 23.20 -19.14 -2.17
N THR A 303 23.42 -19.28 -3.49
CA THR A 303 24.46 -18.56 -4.22
C THR A 303 24.01 -17.12 -4.47
N PRO A 304 24.68 -16.10 -3.85
CA PRO A 304 24.18 -14.74 -3.93
C PRO A 304 24.40 -14.11 -5.30
N LYS A 305 23.39 -13.40 -5.82
CA LYS A 305 23.47 -12.56 -7.01
C LYS A 305 23.58 -11.09 -6.63
N SER A 306 24.33 -10.29 -7.41
CA SER A 306 24.59 -8.87 -7.12
C SER A 306 23.56 -7.95 -7.80
N TYR A 307 23.13 -6.92 -7.07
CA TYR A 307 22.39 -5.78 -7.61
C TYR A 307 22.85 -4.48 -6.93
N GLY A 308 23.51 -3.62 -7.68
CA GLY A 308 24.26 -2.51 -7.11
C GLY A 308 25.35 -3.01 -6.17
N GLU A 309 25.46 -2.42 -5.00
CA GLU A 309 26.45 -2.79 -3.96
C GLU A 309 26.02 -3.98 -3.09
N LYS A 310 24.79 -4.48 -3.26
CA LYS A 310 24.21 -5.53 -2.41
C LYS A 310 24.16 -6.87 -3.12
N LYS A 311 24.33 -7.92 -2.33
CA LYS A 311 24.15 -9.30 -2.76
C LYS A 311 22.89 -9.88 -2.11
N TYR A 312 22.19 -10.74 -2.85
CA TYR A 312 20.94 -11.35 -2.42
C TYR A 312 20.93 -12.84 -2.77
N THR A 313 20.64 -13.70 -1.82
CA THR A 313 20.19 -15.07 -2.06
C THR A 313 18.84 -15.04 -2.78
N THR A 314 18.39 -16.15 -3.33
CA THR A 314 17.07 -16.22 -3.99
C THR A 314 15.93 -15.86 -3.03
N TYR A 315 15.97 -16.35 -1.80
CA TYR A 315 15.00 -15.99 -0.76
C TYR A 315 14.99 -14.48 -0.48
N GLU A 316 16.15 -13.88 -0.24
CA GLU A 316 16.28 -12.44 0.02
C GLU A 316 15.81 -11.59 -1.16
N ALA A 317 16.12 -12.03 -2.39
CA ALA A 317 15.67 -11.36 -3.61
C ALA A 317 14.14 -11.38 -3.73
N LEU A 318 13.49 -12.51 -3.45
CA LEU A 318 12.02 -12.61 -3.41
C LEU A 318 11.41 -11.72 -2.32
N GLN A 319 12.01 -11.65 -1.12
CA GLN A 319 11.56 -10.74 -0.06
C GLN A 319 11.69 -9.28 -0.47
N LYS A 320 12.79 -8.91 -1.14
CA LYS A 320 13.00 -7.57 -1.69
C LYS A 320 11.98 -7.24 -2.79
N GLN A 321 11.71 -8.18 -3.68
CA GLN A 321 10.70 -8.04 -4.74
C GLN A 321 9.31 -7.78 -4.12
N ARG A 322 8.89 -8.57 -3.13
CA ARG A 322 7.63 -8.37 -2.38
C ARG A 322 7.58 -7.02 -1.66
N TYR A 323 8.70 -6.54 -1.13
CA TYR A 323 8.77 -5.20 -0.55
C TYR A 323 8.51 -4.12 -1.61
N MET A 324 9.11 -4.23 -2.80
CA MET A 324 8.90 -3.29 -3.91
C MET A 324 7.43 -3.29 -4.37
N GLU A 325 6.81 -4.46 -4.48
CA GLU A 325 5.38 -4.61 -4.81
C GLU A 325 4.48 -3.89 -3.80
N ARG A 326 4.77 -4.02 -2.48
CA ARG A 326 4.04 -3.27 -1.44
C ARG A 326 4.22 -1.76 -1.58
N CYS A 327 5.42 -1.29 -1.90
CA CYS A 327 5.67 0.14 -2.16
C CYS A 327 4.88 0.65 -3.37
N MET A 328 4.80 -0.15 -4.43
CA MET A 328 4.00 0.19 -5.61
C MET A 328 2.51 0.26 -5.29
N ARG A 329 1.93 -0.72 -4.57
CA ARG A 329 0.53 -0.68 -4.12
C ARG A 329 0.23 0.56 -3.30
N LYS A 330 1.10 0.88 -2.33
CA LYS A 330 0.99 2.11 -1.53
C LYS A 330 0.92 3.36 -2.43
N THR A 331 1.81 3.49 -3.41
CA THR A 331 1.84 4.66 -4.29
C THR A 331 0.59 4.73 -5.17
N ARG A 332 0.07 3.60 -5.66
CA ARG A 332 -1.21 3.54 -6.39
C ARG A 332 -2.38 3.99 -5.51
N GLN A 333 -2.42 3.55 -4.26
CA GLN A 333 -3.44 3.96 -3.29
C GLN A 333 -3.33 5.45 -2.97
N GLU A 334 -2.11 6.00 -2.77
CA GLU A 334 -1.90 7.44 -2.62
C GLU A 334 -2.46 8.24 -3.81
N ILE A 335 -2.17 7.81 -5.05
CA ILE A 335 -2.70 8.46 -6.26
C ILE A 335 -4.23 8.43 -6.29
N LYS A 336 -4.84 7.29 -5.94
CA LYS A 336 -6.31 7.16 -5.90
C LYS A 336 -6.91 8.11 -4.89
N LEU A 337 -6.38 8.17 -3.68
CA LEU A 337 -6.87 9.01 -2.60
C LEU A 337 -6.67 10.51 -2.88
N LEU A 338 -5.52 10.91 -3.43
CA LEU A 338 -5.28 12.30 -3.84
C LEU A 338 -6.24 12.76 -4.94
N LYS A 339 -6.57 11.86 -5.89
CA LYS A 339 -7.61 12.15 -6.90
C LYS A 339 -8.99 12.33 -6.27
N SER A 340 -9.36 11.48 -5.32
CA SER A 340 -10.66 11.59 -4.61
C SER A 340 -10.75 12.86 -3.75
N GLY A 341 -9.61 13.32 -3.22
CA GLY A 341 -9.49 14.58 -2.47
C GLY A 341 -9.33 15.82 -3.36
N GLU A 342 -9.35 15.68 -4.69
CA GLU A 342 -9.14 16.78 -5.65
C GLU A 342 -7.81 17.54 -5.41
N ALA A 343 -6.74 16.80 -5.07
CA ALA A 343 -5.41 17.37 -4.94
C ALA A 343 -4.95 18.06 -6.25
N PRO A 344 -4.05 19.04 -6.17
CA PRO A 344 -3.51 19.68 -7.36
C PRO A 344 -2.96 18.69 -8.38
N GLU A 345 -3.23 18.93 -9.67
CA GLU A 345 -2.82 18.04 -10.75
C GLU A 345 -1.32 17.71 -10.71
N GLN A 346 -0.48 18.71 -10.37
CA GLN A 346 0.97 18.55 -10.28
C GLN A 346 1.38 17.52 -9.22
N GLU A 347 0.73 17.51 -8.06
CA GLU A 347 1.02 16.52 -7.00
C GLU A 347 0.65 15.10 -7.42
N ILE A 348 -0.49 14.96 -8.09
CA ILE A 348 -0.91 13.67 -8.65
C ILE A 348 0.10 13.19 -9.70
N ILE A 349 0.60 14.08 -10.58
CA ILE A 349 1.59 13.75 -11.60
C ILE A 349 2.93 13.32 -10.94
N LEU A 350 3.38 14.01 -9.89
CA LEU A 350 4.58 13.63 -9.13
C LEU A 350 4.47 12.22 -8.54
N LYS A 351 3.31 11.88 -7.97
CA LYS A 351 3.07 10.52 -7.46
C LYS A 351 3.03 9.48 -8.59
N LYS A 352 2.46 9.83 -9.76
CA LYS A 352 2.50 8.96 -10.94
C LYS A 352 3.93 8.75 -11.46
N ALA A 353 4.76 9.80 -11.48
CA ALA A 353 6.17 9.70 -11.85
C ALA A 353 6.95 8.82 -10.87
N LYS A 354 6.67 8.95 -9.55
CA LYS A 354 7.22 8.05 -8.52
C LYS A 354 6.85 6.60 -8.79
N TYR A 355 5.59 6.33 -9.12
CA TYR A 355 5.13 4.97 -9.45
C TYR A 355 5.84 4.41 -10.68
N GLN A 356 6.03 5.21 -11.72
CA GLN A 356 6.78 4.83 -12.92
C GLN A 356 8.23 4.47 -12.60
N GLY A 357 8.91 5.27 -11.76
CA GLY A 357 10.27 4.97 -11.29
C GLY A 357 10.33 3.68 -10.44
N GLN A 358 9.28 3.40 -9.66
CA GLN A 358 9.17 2.14 -8.92
C GLN A 358 9.01 0.93 -9.86
N LEU A 359 8.19 1.05 -10.91
CA LEU A 359 8.04 0.00 -11.94
C LEU A 359 9.36 -0.30 -12.64
N GLN A 360 10.09 0.74 -13.04
CA GLN A 360 11.38 0.58 -13.69
C GLN A 360 12.37 -0.15 -12.78
N LYS A 361 12.55 0.31 -11.54
CA LYS A 361 13.44 -0.32 -10.57
C LYS A 361 13.05 -1.76 -10.25
N TYR A 362 11.74 -2.05 -10.20
CA TYR A 362 11.22 -3.39 -9.99
C TYR A 362 11.58 -4.33 -11.15
N SER A 363 11.41 -3.86 -12.40
CA SER A 363 11.78 -4.61 -13.59
C SER A 363 13.29 -4.86 -13.66
N GLU A 364 14.10 -3.83 -13.44
CA GLU A 364 15.58 -3.93 -13.41
C GLU A 364 16.06 -4.92 -12.33
N PHE A 365 15.49 -4.83 -11.12
CA PHE A 365 15.82 -5.74 -10.03
C PHE A 365 15.43 -7.18 -10.35
N SER A 366 14.18 -7.39 -10.81
CA SER A 366 13.68 -8.73 -11.15
C SER A 366 14.55 -9.39 -12.24
N LYS A 367 14.90 -8.63 -13.28
CA LYS A 367 15.81 -9.11 -14.35
C LYS A 367 17.21 -9.46 -13.82
N ALA A 368 17.79 -8.61 -12.97
CA ALA A 368 19.12 -8.85 -12.41
C ALA A 368 19.16 -10.10 -11.52
N MET A 369 18.06 -10.37 -10.79
CA MET A 369 17.92 -11.55 -9.93
C MET A 369 17.50 -12.81 -10.69
N GLY A 370 17.07 -12.68 -11.97
CA GLY A 370 16.48 -13.78 -12.73
C GLY A 370 15.11 -14.20 -12.22
N LEU A 371 14.35 -13.26 -11.65
CA LEU A 371 13.01 -13.50 -11.11
C LEU A 371 11.94 -13.00 -12.10
N PRO A 372 10.84 -13.73 -12.27
CA PRO A 372 9.70 -13.23 -13.04
C PRO A 372 9.03 -12.05 -12.32
N GLU A 373 8.54 -11.07 -13.09
CA GLU A 373 7.74 -9.99 -12.55
C GLU A 373 6.35 -10.48 -12.11
N GLN A 374 5.97 -10.19 -10.88
CA GLN A 374 4.72 -10.65 -10.27
C GLN A 374 3.68 -9.50 -10.21
N MET A 375 3.37 -8.90 -11.37
CA MET A 375 2.46 -7.75 -11.44
C MET A 375 1.05 -8.04 -10.91
N LYS A 376 0.61 -9.30 -10.96
CA LYS A 376 -0.65 -9.72 -10.32
C LYS A 376 -0.68 -9.38 -8.82
N ARG A 377 0.47 -9.47 -8.12
CA ARG A 377 0.57 -9.09 -6.70
C ARG A 377 0.46 -7.57 -6.48
N VAL A 378 0.85 -6.76 -7.46
CA VAL A 378 0.64 -5.31 -7.41
C VAL A 378 -0.84 -4.97 -7.60
N TYR A 379 -1.52 -5.66 -8.50
CA TYR A 379 -2.92 -5.43 -8.83
C TYR A 379 -3.92 -6.02 -7.83
N GLN A 380 -3.44 -6.74 -6.81
CA GLN A 380 -4.26 -7.17 -5.66
C GLN A 380 -4.87 -6.00 -4.87
N ASP A 381 -4.43 -4.76 -5.11
CA ASP A 381 -5.05 -3.56 -4.55
C ASP A 381 -6.45 -3.27 -5.11
N GLY A 382 -6.91 -4.00 -6.11
CA GLY A 382 -8.21 -3.82 -6.76
C GLY A 382 -8.34 -2.53 -7.57
N LEU A 383 -7.32 -1.68 -7.58
CA LEU A 383 -7.36 -0.37 -8.24
C LEU A 383 -7.26 -0.49 -9.76
N ARG A 384 -8.21 0.13 -10.45
CA ARG A 384 -8.25 0.19 -11.92
C ARG A 384 -7.83 1.57 -12.42
N GLY A 385 -7.31 1.62 -13.64
CA GLY A 385 -6.94 2.86 -14.33
C GLY A 385 -5.44 3.03 -14.52
N LYS A 386 -5.05 4.19 -15.07
CA LYS A 386 -3.66 4.52 -15.39
C LYS A 386 -2.99 5.24 -14.22
N PHE A 387 -1.95 4.63 -13.67
CA PHE A 387 -1.17 5.15 -12.55
C PHE A 387 0.21 5.69 -12.96
N THR A 388 0.61 5.50 -14.21
CA THR A 388 1.80 6.16 -14.78
C THR A 388 1.41 7.51 -15.40
N PRO A 389 2.31 8.50 -15.46
CA PRO A 389 2.03 9.76 -16.12
C PRO A 389 1.88 9.57 -17.64
N THR A 390 1.04 10.38 -18.26
CA THR A 390 0.95 10.48 -19.71
C THR A 390 2.03 11.41 -20.25
N LYS A 391 2.32 11.34 -21.54
CA LYS A 391 3.24 12.30 -22.20
C LYS A 391 2.79 13.75 -22.01
N THR A 392 1.47 14.00 -22.03
CA THR A 392 0.91 15.34 -21.83
C THR A 392 1.10 15.82 -20.39
N GLU A 393 0.89 14.94 -19.40
CA GLU A 393 1.14 15.25 -17.99
C GLU A 393 2.62 15.54 -17.73
N LEU A 394 3.53 14.76 -18.32
CA LEU A 394 4.98 15.03 -18.22
C LEU A 394 5.38 16.36 -18.84
N LYS A 395 4.83 16.70 -20.03
CA LYS A 395 5.07 18.01 -20.65
C LYS A 395 4.60 19.19 -19.79
N LYS A 396 3.52 19.01 -19.01
CA LYS A 396 3.08 20.04 -18.04
C LYS A 396 4.08 20.25 -16.91
N MET A 397 4.88 19.24 -16.59
CA MET A 397 5.94 19.31 -15.57
C MET A 397 7.29 19.78 -16.15
N GLU A 398 7.49 19.64 -17.44
CA GLU A 398 8.65 20.14 -18.19
C GLU A 398 8.56 21.65 -18.45
N SER A 399 7.56 22.37 -17.90
CA SER A 399 7.64 23.82 -17.79
C SER A 399 8.99 24.12 -17.16
N PRO A 400 9.87 24.89 -17.84
CA PRO A 400 11.24 25.01 -17.40
C PRO A 400 11.25 25.48 -15.96
N ILE A 401 11.96 24.74 -15.09
CA ILE A 401 12.34 25.26 -13.78
C ILE A 401 13.29 26.39 -14.12
N LEU A 402 12.74 27.62 -14.24
CA LEU A 402 13.54 28.80 -14.40
C LEU A 402 14.42 28.89 -13.16
N LYS A 403 15.68 29.22 -13.34
CA LYS A 403 16.57 29.54 -12.23
C LYS A 403 16.83 31.03 -12.23
N ASN A 404 16.84 31.62 -11.04
CA ASN A 404 17.31 33.00 -10.92
C ASN A 404 18.84 33.07 -11.10
N ALA A 405 19.40 34.26 -11.15
CA ALA A 405 20.84 34.47 -11.31
C ALA A 405 21.70 33.80 -10.20
N ALA A 406 21.11 33.52 -9.04
CA ALA A 406 21.73 32.77 -7.94
C ALA A 406 21.54 31.24 -8.02
N GLY A 407 20.93 30.69 -9.09
CA GLY A 407 20.69 29.28 -9.29
C GLY A 407 19.50 28.71 -8.52
N LYS A 408 18.69 29.52 -7.86
CA LYS A 408 17.49 29.12 -7.12
C LYS A 408 16.36 28.79 -8.10
N ASP A 409 15.69 27.67 -7.88
CA ASP A 409 14.59 27.21 -8.72
C ASP A 409 13.39 28.16 -8.63
N ILE A 410 12.83 28.50 -9.78
CA ILE A 410 11.68 29.39 -9.94
C ILE A 410 10.56 28.65 -10.62
N ILE A 411 9.36 28.72 -10.05
CA ILE A 411 8.15 28.10 -10.57
C ILE A 411 7.34 29.14 -11.33
N GLU A 412 7.16 29.00 -12.64
CA GLU A 412 6.29 29.89 -13.41
C GLU A 412 4.82 29.63 -13.08
N VAL A 413 4.08 30.70 -12.77
CA VAL A 413 2.68 30.63 -12.37
C VAL A 413 1.81 31.56 -13.24
N LYS A 414 0.54 31.17 -13.41
CA LYS A 414 -0.44 31.99 -14.12
C LYS A 414 -1.13 33.03 -13.21
N ARG A 415 -1.02 32.89 -11.92
CA ARG A 415 -1.62 33.71 -10.89
C ARG A 415 -0.78 33.66 -9.62
N VAL A 416 -0.59 34.79 -8.98
CA VAL A 416 0.06 34.90 -7.67
C VAL A 416 -0.99 34.76 -6.56
N THR A 417 -0.62 34.07 -5.51
CA THR A 417 -1.41 33.88 -4.27
C THR A 417 -0.57 34.32 -3.07
N LEU A 418 -1.20 34.78 -1.99
CA LEU A 418 -0.50 35.16 -0.75
C LEU A 418 0.11 33.95 -0.03
N THR A 419 -0.27 32.72 -0.43
CA THR A 419 0.28 31.46 0.07
C THR A 419 0.82 30.63 -1.08
N GLY A 420 1.94 29.95 -0.85
CA GLY A 420 2.62 29.09 -1.82
C GLY A 420 3.36 27.96 -1.15
N ASN A 421 4.19 27.23 -1.89
CA ASN A 421 5.04 26.20 -1.29
C ASN A 421 6.08 26.85 -0.35
N PRO A 422 6.34 26.27 0.85
CA PRO A 422 7.37 26.76 1.75
C PRO A 422 8.72 26.93 1.07
N ASN A 423 9.38 28.06 1.34
CA ASN A 423 10.70 28.44 0.82
C ASN A 423 10.79 28.47 -0.72
N SER A 424 9.65 28.57 -1.43
CA SER A 424 9.63 28.63 -2.89
C SER A 424 9.74 30.06 -3.44
N VAL A 425 10.10 30.13 -4.72
CA VAL A 425 10.01 31.35 -5.50
C VAL A 425 9.13 31.08 -6.72
N THR A 426 8.10 31.91 -6.93
CA THR A 426 7.26 31.83 -8.14
C THR A 426 7.48 33.03 -9.03
N GLN A 427 7.28 32.87 -10.33
CA GLN A 427 7.35 33.95 -11.32
C GLN A 427 6.04 34.04 -12.08
N LEU A 428 5.52 35.26 -12.18
CA LEU A 428 4.42 35.64 -13.05
C LEU A 428 4.95 36.50 -14.19
N THR A 429 4.74 36.06 -15.43
CA THR A 429 5.05 36.85 -16.61
C THR A 429 3.76 37.44 -17.16
N GLY A 430 3.67 38.74 -17.12
CA GLY A 430 2.53 39.52 -17.62
C GLY A 430 2.48 39.60 -19.15
N LYS A 431 1.29 39.84 -19.72
CA LYS A 431 1.07 39.91 -21.17
C LYS A 431 1.92 40.97 -21.90
N LYS A 432 2.42 41.98 -21.21
CA LYS A 432 3.28 43.06 -21.74
C LYS A 432 4.77 42.86 -21.40
N GLY A 433 5.18 41.68 -20.97
CA GLY A 433 6.58 41.37 -20.64
C GLY A 433 7.03 41.81 -19.25
N GLY A 434 6.16 42.34 -18.40
CA GLY A 434 6.47 42.58 -16.98
C GLY A 434 6.61 41.23 -16.24
N ILE A 435 7.64 41.16 -15.39
CA ILE A 435 7.94 39.96 -14.61
C ILE A 435 7.86 40.28 -13.12
N GLU A 436 7.15 39.46 -12.39
CA GLU A 436 7.00 39.53 -10.94
C GLU A 436 7.50 38.25 -10.31
N ARG A 437 8.50 38.29 -9.42
CA ARG A 437 8.96 37.16 -8.59
C ARG A 437 8.43 37.29 -7.19
N ASN A 438 7.80 36.22 -6.71
CA ASN A 438 7.15 36.18 -5.42
C ASN A 438 7.84 35.12 -4.53
N TYR A 439 8.24 35.54 -3.35
CA TYR A 439 9.04 34.78 -2.40
C TYR A 439 8.17 34.35 -1.23
N TYR A 440 8.22 33.09 -0.88
CA TYR A 440 7.46 32.50 0.22
C TYR A 440 8.39 32.01 1.33
N ASP A 441 8.00 32.27 2.58
CA ASP A 441 8.73 31.88 3.77
C ASP A 441 8.63 30.36 4.05
N GLU A 442 9.19 29.94 5.18
CA GLU A 442 9.16 28.54 5.65
C GLU A 442 7.74 28.01 5.93
N ASN A 443 6.76 28.89 6.12
CA ASN A 443 5.35 28.56 6.33
C ASN A 443 4.54 28.66 5.03
N GLY A 444 5.19 28.99 3.91
CA GLY A 444 4.54 29.18 2.62
C GLY A 444 3.80 30.51 2.48
N ARG A 445 4.06 31.52 3.35
CA ARG A 445 3.47 32.84 3.27
C ARG A 445 4.33 33.73 2.39
N GLN A 446 3.71 34.50 1.46
CA GLN A 446 4.41 35.46 0.63
C GLN A 446 4.95 36.60 1.51
N TYR A 447 6.26 36.77 1.55
CA TYR A 447 6.87 37.80 2.35
C TYR A 447 7.51 38.94 1.49
N LYS A 448 7.77 38.63 0.22
CA LYS A 448 8.40 39.59 -0.70
C LYS A 448 7.94 39.37 -2.14
N GLN A 449 7.86 40.44 -2.91
CA GLN A 449 7.69 40.43 -4.36
C GLN A 449 8.77 41.32 -4.99
N ILE A 450 9.37 40.89 -6.09
CA ILE A 450 10.28 41.73 -6.92
C ILE A 450 9.66 41.85 -8.29
N SER A 451 9.58 43.09 -8.76
CA SER A 451 9.05 43.48 -10.07
C SER A 451 10.13 44.15 -10.92
N ASN A 452 10.16 43.85 -12.22
CA ASN A 452 11.13 44.37 -13.16
C ASN A 452 10.65 45.67 -13.85
N ASN A 453 9.54 46.26 -13.41
CA ASN A 453 8.97 47.45 -14.00
C ASN A 453 8.10 48.23 -13.00
N ASP A 454 7.61 49.43 -13.40
CA ASP A 454 6.77 50.31 -12.61
C ASP A 454 5.27 50.01 -12.61
N HIS A 455 4.85 48.89 -13.18
CA HIS A 455 3.44 48.51 -13.42
C HIS A 455 2.63 49.58 -14.20
N GLY A 456 3.29 50.44 -14.96
CA GLY A 456 2.68 51.55 -15.67
C GLY A 456 2.39 52.79 -14.78
N ASN A 457 3.01 52.87 -13.59
CA ASN A 457 2.82 53.96 -12.65
C ASN A 457 4.17 54.45 -12.07
N ALA A 458 4.95 55.15 -12.88
CA ALA A 458 6.26 55.68 -12.50
C ALA A 458 6.23 56.65 -11.29
N LYS A 459 5.10 57.32 -11.03
CA LYS A 459 4.97 58.17 -9.83
C LYS A 459 4.94 57.39 -8.54
N ARG A 460 4.37 56.17 -8.58
CA ARG A 460 4.21 55.29 -7.42
C ARG A 460 5.40 54.36 -7.23
N HIS A 461 6.11 54.08 -8.30
CA HIS A 461 7.30 53.21 -8.32
C HIS A 461 8.49 53.92 -9.01
N PRO A 462 9.03 55.02 -8.41
CA PRO A 462 10.12 55.81 -8.99
C PRO A 462 11.48 55.17 -8.71
N TYR A 463 11.63 53.86 -8.86
CA TYR A 463 12.81 53.10 -8.49
C TYR A 463 13.57 52.62 -9.72
N GLY A 464 14.89 52.53 -9.62
CA GLY A 464 15.74 52.03 -10.69
C GLY A 464 15.58 52.74 -12.03
N ASN A 465 16.00 52.08 -13.13
CA ASN A 465 15.95 52.67 -14.49
C ASN A 465 14.62 52.41 -15.22
N LYS A 466 13.91 51.32 -14.84
CA LYS A 466 12.65 50.88 -15.46
C LYS A 466 11.50 50.82 -14.46
N GLY A 467 11.70 51.36 -13.26
CA GLY A 467 10.73 51.25 -12.17
C GLY A 467 10.79 49.92 -11.44
N GLU A 468 11.93 49.19 -11.55
CA GLU A 468 12.15 47.94 -10.86
C GLU A 468 12.21 48.13 -9.33
N HIS A 469 11.43 47.38 -8.59
CA HIS A 469 11.27 47.58 -7.15
C HIS A 469 10.90 46.26 -6.42
N ALA A 470 11.01 46.32 -5.07
CA ALA A 470 10.50 45.29 -4.20
C ALA A 470 9.24 45.75 -3.44
N HIS A 471 8.34 44.80 -3.18
CA HIS A 471 7.31 44.96 -2.17
C HIS A 471 7.60 44.02 -1.01
N ASP A 472 7.61 44.53 0.21
CA ASP A 472 7.66 43.71 1.44
C ASP A 472 6.23 43.52 1.96
N TYR A 473 5.86 42.30 2.27
CA TYR A 473 4.52 41.95 2.75
C TYR A 473 4.53 41.94 4.28
N VAL A 474 3.79 42.83 4.91
CA VAL A 474 3.70 42.98 6.36
C VAL A 474 2.41 42.36 6.85
N TYR A 475 2.52 41.44 7.79
CA TYR A 475 1.38 40.75 8.36
C TYR A 475 1.22 41.05 9.84
N LYS A 476 -0.03 41.14 10.31
CA LYS A 476 -0.42 41.15 11.71
C LYS A 476 -1.57 40.20 11.93
N ASP A 477 -1.47 39.32 12.89
CA ASP A 477 -2.48 38.27 13.19
C ASP A 477 -2.92 37.50 11.91
N ASP A 478 -1.92 37.08 11.10
CA ASP A 478 -2.05 36.41 9.80
C ASP A 478 -2.79 37.16 8.69
N LYS A 479 -3.16 38.43 8.93
CA LYS A 479 -3.74 39.30 7.92
C LYS A 479 -2.67 40.22 7.30
N LEU A 480 -2.65 40.31 5.99
CA LEU A 480 -1.82 41.30 5.29
C LEU A 480 -2.34 42.69 5.64
N ILE A 481 -1.50 43.51 6.28
CA ILE A 481 -1.83 44.87 6.71
C ILE A 481 -1.19 45.93 5.84
N ASP A 482 -0.04 45.62 5.23
CA ASP A 482 0.67 46.58 4.38
C ASP A 482 1.54 45.87 3.35
N ARG A 483 1.84 46.58 2.25
CA ARG A 483 2.70 46.12 1.18
C ARG A 483 3.52 47.32 0.59
N PRO A 484 4.44 47.91 1.38
CA PRO A 484 5.22 49.02 0.93
C PRO A 484 6.15 48.65 -0.23
N ALA A 485 6.28 49.57 -1.17
CA ALA A 485 7.28 49.51 -2.24
C ALA A 485 8.58 50.16 -1.79
N ARG A 486 9.72 49.58 -2.21
CA ARG A 486 11.05 50.11 -1.94
C ARG A 486 12.04 49.81 -3.06
N GLU A 487 13.16 50.49 -3.04
CA GLU A 487 14.32 50.19 -3.88
C GLU A 487 14.83 48.79 -3.63
N LEU A 488 15.33 48.13 -4.69
CA LEU A 488 16.00 46.82 -4.57
C LEU A 488 17.36 46.97 -3.87
N THR A 489 17.64 46.07 -2.93
CA THR A 489 18.99 45.94 -2.35
C THR A 489 19.98 45.38 -3.39
N GLU A 490 21.29 45.56 -3.14
CA GLU A 490 22.32 45.01 -4.03
C GLU A 490 22.23 43.48 -4.18
N ASN A 491 21.91 42.77 -3.10
CA ASN A 491 21.73 41.33 -3.13
C ASN A 491 20.52 40.91 -3.96
N GLU A 492 19.39 41.62 -3.81
CA GLU A 492 18.19 41.39 -4.60
C GLU A 492 18.43 41.62 -6.08
N ARG A 493 19.19 42.66 -6.44
CA ARG A 493 19.61 42.92 -7.82
C ARG A 493 20.50 41.80 -8.36
N LYS A 494 21.48 41.32 -7.58
CA LYS A 494 22.35 40.21 -7.99
C LYS A 494 21.58 38.92 -8.20
N GLU A 495 20.67 38.57 -7.26
CA GLU A 495 19.86 37.36 -7.35
C GLU A 495 18.85 37.39 -8.51
N ASN A 496 18.42 38.53 -8.96
CA ASN A 496 17.39 38.70 -9.96
C ASN A 496 17.90 39.42 -11.25
N LEU A 497 19.22 39.42 -11.48
CA LEU A 497 19.84 40.06 -12.63
C LEU A 497 19.27 39.59 -13.98
N ASP A 498 18.76 38.37 -14.04
CA ASP A 498 18.18 37.75 -15.22
C ASP A 498 16.80 38.34 -15.61
N ILE A 499 16.15 39.10 -14.75
CA ILE A 499 14.87 39.78 -15.06
C ILE A 499 14.94 41.29 -15.01
N LEU A 500 15.97 41.88 -14.41
CA LEU A 500 16.16 43.34 -14.30
C LEU A 500 16.87 43.88 -15.53
#